data_4948cafe94ed2e56978c6b5c76556b8b
#
_entry.id   4948cafe94ed2e56978c6b5c76556b8b
#
_cell.length_a   1.000
_cell.length_b   1.000
_cell.length_c   1.000
_cell.angle_alpha   90.00
_cell.angle_beta   90.00
_cell.angle_gamma   90.00
#
_symmetry.space_group_name_H-M   'P 1'
#
loop_
_entity.id
_entity.type
_entity.pdbx_description
1 polymer ?
#
loop_
_entity_poly.entity_id
_entity_poly.type
_entity_poly.pdbx_seq_one_letter_code
_entity_poly.pdbx_strand_id
1 'polypeptide(L)'
;MQTFDDPAMELLAQHGGRRFRTILADPPWQFQNRTGKVAPEHKRLSRYGTLTLDEILGLPVADLADDPAHLYLWVPNALLLEGLKVMEAWGFTYKTNLVWHKVRKDGGPDGRGVGFYFRNVTELVLFGVKGRNARTQAPGRRQVNFLATQKREHSRKPDEMYDIIEACSPGPYLELFARGARPNWAVWGNQADDGYAPTWDTYANHSAAEAVRETA
;
A
#
# COMPACT_ATOMS: atom_id res chain seq x y z
N MET A 1 17.96 6.15 -19.64
CA MET A 1 17.29 5.41 -18.56
C MET A 1 17.49 3.93 -18.87
N GLN A 2 18.22 3.19 -18.05
CA GLN A 2 18.37 1.75 -18.21
C GLN A 2 17.00 1.12 -17.92
N THR A 3 16.39 0.47 -18.91
CA THR A 3 15.20 -0.36 -18.69
C THR A 3 15.68 -1.69 -18.13
N PHE A 4 15.34 -1.98 -16.91
CA PHE A 4 15.58 -3.29 -16.31
C PHE A 4 14.36 -4.16 -16.63
N ASP A 5 14.58 -5.34 -17.20
CA ASP A 5 13.52 -6.34 -17.40
C ASP A 5 13.16 -7.07 -16.09
N ASP A 6 13.95 -6.86 -15.02
CA ASP A 6 13.80 -7.48 -13.71
C ASP A 6 13.49 -6.40 -12.64
N PRO A 7 12.29 -6.43 -12.03
CA PRO A 7 11.88 -5.49 -10.99
C PRO A 7 12.82 -5.49 -9.76
N ALA A 8 13.41 -6.64 -9.41
CA ALA A 8 14.35 -6.74 -8.30
C ALA A 8 15.64 -5.97 -8.58
N MET A 9 16.16 -6.08 -9.80
CA MET A 9 17.36 -5.34 -10.21
C MET A 9 17.10 -3.83 -10.29
N GLU A 10 15.92 -3.43 -10.77
CA GLU A 10 15.53 -2.03 -10.81
C GLU A 10 15.45 -1.43 -9.40
N LEU A 11 14.79 -2.11 -8.47
CA LEU A 11 14.65 -1.69 -7.08
C LEU A 11 16.02 -1.51 -6.41
N LEU A 12 16.94 -2.45 -6.62
CA LEU A 12 18.32 -2.35 -6.10
C LEU A 12 19.10 -1.25 -6.78
N ALA A 13 18.94 -1.01 -8.07
CA ALA A 13 19.63 0.07 -8.77
C ALA A 13 19.23 1.45 -8.23
N GLN A 14 17.95 1.62 -7.86
CA GLN A 14 17.45 2.89 -7.33
C GLN A 14 17.78 3.08 -5.85
N HIS A 15 17.72 2.04 -5.05
CA HIS A 15 17.76 2.14 -3.59
C HIS A 15 18.82 1.25 -2.91
N GLY A 16 19.57 0.47 -3.66
CA GLY A 16 20.60 -0.40 -3.10
C GLY A 16 21.61 0.38 -2.26
N GLY A 17 22.02 -0.19 -1.12
CA GLY A 17 22.89 0.46 -0.15
C GLY A 17 22.20 1.41 0.85
N ARG A 18 20.92 1.75 0.62
CA ARG A 18 20.07 2.49 1.58
C ARG A 18 19.39 1.52 2.54
N ARG A 19 19.01 2.02 3.72
CA ARG A 19 18.20 1.27 4.70
C ARG A 19 17.01 2.11 5.12
N PHE A 20 15.85 1.44 5.21
CA PHE A 20 14.59 2.09 5.54
C PHE A 20 14.02 1.45 6.81
N ARG A 21 13.63 2.30 7.75
CA ARG A 21 13.03 1.85 9.01
C ARG A 21 11.53 1.60 8.88
N THR A 22 10.92 2.14 7.85
CA THR A 22 9.50 1.92 7.56
C THR A 22 9.31 1.76 6.06
N ILE A 23 8.62 0.68 5.68
CA ILE A 23 8.28 0.33 4.31
C ILE A 23 6.77 0.21 4.19
N LEU A 24 6.19 0.90 3.21
CA LEU A 24 4.81 0.75 2.76
C LEU A 24 4.83 0.09 1.38
N ALA A 25 3.96 -0.89 1.15
CA ALA A 25 3.86 -1.55 -0.14
C ALA A 25 2.40 -1.82 -0.53
N ASP A 26 2.08 -1.57 -1.80
CA ASP A 26 0.80 -1.91 -2.43
C ASP A 26 1.05 -2.72 -3.71
N PRO A 27 1.43 -3.99 -3.62
CA PRO A 27 1.76 -4.80 -4.78
C PRO A 27 0.61 -4.88 -5.79
N PRO A 28 0.89 -4.92 -7.09
CA PRO A 28 -0.10 -5.09 -8.14
C PRO A 28 -0.55 -6.56 -8.22
N TRP A 29 -1.30 -6.99 -7.19
CA TRP A 29 -1.72 -8.36 -6.98
C TRP A 29 -2.45 -8.96 -8.18
N GLN A 30 -2.09 -10.19 -8.57
CA GLN A 30 -2.84 -10.98 -9.54
C GLN A 30 -3.90 -11.84 -8.84
N PHE A 31 -5.14 -11.71 -9.29
CA PHE A 31 -6.21 -12.60 -8.86
C PHE A 31 -6.29 -13.80 -9.80
N GLN A 32 -5.89 -14.97 -9.37
CA GLN A 32 -6.06 -16.20 -10.14
C GLN A 32 -7.49 -16.73 -9.99
N ASN A 33 -8.24 -16.71 -11.08
CA ASN A 33 -9.56 -17.32 -11.13
C ASN A 33 -9.46 -18.74 -11.72
N ARG A 34 -9.81 -19.76 -10.92
CA ARG A 34 -9.83 -21.18 -11.36
C ARG A 34 -10.85 -21.45 -12.47
N THR A 35 -11.79 -20.56 -12.76
CA THR A 35 -12.88 -20.78 -13.70
C THR A 35 -12.72 -20.09 -15.05
N GLY A 36 -11.62 -19.40 -15.29
CA GLY A 36 -11.35 -18.68 -16.55
C GLY A 36 -12.31 -17.51 -16.85
N LYS A 37 -13.33 -17.29 -16.03
CA LYS A 37 -14.17 -16.10 -16.12
C LYS A 37 -13.43 -14.93 -15.46
N VAL A 38 -12.98 -14.02 -16.31
CA VAL A 38 -12.35 -12.78 -15.84
C VAL A 38 -13.37 -11.96 -15.08
N ALA A 39 -13.19 -11.83 -13.77
CA ALA A 39 -13.99 -10.92 -12.97
C ALA A 39 -13.88 -9.49 -13.56
N PRO A 40 -14.90 -8.63 -13.46
CA PRO A 40 -14.84 -7.26 -13.97
C PRO A 40 -13.63 -6.47 -13.48
N GLU A 41 -13.11 -6.83 -12.31
CA GLU A 41 -11.87 -6.28 -11.72
C GLU A 41 -10.64 -6.64 -12.57
N HIS A 42 -10.55 -7.82 -13.18
CA HIS A 42 -9.44 -8.22 -14.06
C HIS A 42 -9.35 -7.39 -15.35
N LYS A 43 -10.48 -6.95 -15.93
CA LYS A 43 -10.46 -6.01 -17.06
C LYS A 43 -9.86 -4.65 -16.69
N ARG A 44 -9.83 -4.32 -15.41
CA ARG A 44 -9.27 -3.08 -14.88
C ARG A 44 -7.77 -3.21 -14.60
N LEU A 45 -7.32 -4.42 -14.20
CA LEU A 45 -5.90 -4.73 -13.97
C LEU A 45 -5.07 -4.78 -15.27
N SER A 46 -5.71 -5.01 -16.44
CA SER A 46 -5.02 -4.98 -17.74
C SER A 46 -4.43 -3.61 -18.13
N ARG A 47 -4.71 -2.57 -17.34
CA ARG A 47 -4.12 -1.22 -17.54
C ARG A 47 -2.78 -1.03 -16.85
N TYR A 48 -2.42 -1.92 -15.91
CA TYR A 48 -1.17 -1.87 -15.16
C TYR A 48 -0.51 -3.23 -15.29
N GLY A 49 0.80 -3.26 -15.56
CA GLY A 49 1.55 -4.50 -15.48
C GLY A 49 1.36 -5.09 -14.08
N THR A 50 0.83 -6.32 -14.00
CA THR A 50 0.74 -7.05 -12.74
C THR A 50 1.99 -7.88 -12.56
N LEU A 51 2.45 -8.02 -11.33
CA LEU A 51 3.50 -8.97 -10.98
C LEU A 51 2.88 -10.29 -10.51
N THR A 52 3.52 -11.38 -10.85
CA THR A 52 3.20 -12.69 -10.29
C THR A 52 3.54 -12.72 -8.80
N LEU A 53 2.95 -13.66 -8.06
CA LEU A 53 3.29 -13.82 -6.64
C LEU A 53 4.79 -14.11 -6.45
N ASP A 54 5.39 -14.92 -7.33
CA ASP A 54 6.81 -15.26 -7.26
C ASP A 54 7.71 -14.04 -7.49
N GLU A 55 7.37 -13.16 -8.42
CA GLU A 55 8.08 -11.89 -8.62
C GLU A 55 7.97 -10.97 -7.39
N ILE A 56 6.79 -10.89 -6.77
CA ILE A 56 6.60 -10.10 -5.53
C ILE A 56 7.42 -10.71 -4.39
N LEU A 57 7.38 -12.03 -4.20
CA LEU A 57 8.18 -12.74 -3.19
C LEU A 57 9.68 -12.53 -3.39
N GLY A 58 10.13 -12.49 -4.66
CA GLY A 58 11.53 -12.33 -5.05
C GLY A 58 12.11 -10.93 -4.89
N LEU A 59 11.30 -9.91 -4.59
CA LEU A 59 11.82 -8.55 -4.38
C LEU A 59 12.75 -8.50 -3.16
N PRO A 60 13.94 -7.87 -3.27
CA PRO A 60 14.96 -7.84 -2.22
C PRO A 60 14.64 -6.81 -1.11
N VAL A 61 13.40 -6.82 -0.62
CA VAL A 61 12.91 -5.87 0.40
C VAL A 61 13.65 -6.06 1.72
N ALA A 62 14.02 -7.30 2.05
CA ALA A 62 14.82 -7.61 3.23
C ALA A 62 16.16 -6.85 3.25
N ASP A 63 16.77 -6.64 2.06
CA ASP A 63 18.05 -5.94 1.91
C ASP A 63 17.92 -4.42 2.03
N LEU A 64 16.74 -3.89 1.83
CA LEU A 64 16.43 -2.47 1.99
C LEU A 64 15.89 -2.13 3.39
N ALA A 65 15.41 -3.13 4.11
CA ALA A 65 14.89 -2.93 5.46
C ALA A 65 16.01 -2.80 6.48
N ASP A 66 15.91 -1.80 7.34
CA ASP A 66 16.77 -1.63 8.52
C ASP A 66 16.50 -2.71 9.57
N ASP A 67 17.27 -2.73 10.64
CA ASP A 67 17.03 -3.56 11.83
C ASP A 67 17.15 -2.67 13.08
N PRO A 68 16.04 -2.30 13.71
CA PRO A 68 14.66 -2.74 13.48
C PRO A 68 13.93 -1.97 12.36
N ALA A 69 12.92 -2.62 11.74
CA ALA A 69 12.07 -2.00 10.73
C ALA A 69 10.59 -2.42 10.85
N HIS A 70 9.70 -1.60 10.27
CA HIS A 70 8.26 -1.82 10.15
C HIS A 70 7.87 -2.01 8.68
N LEU A 71 6.93 -2.91 8.43
CA LEU A 71 6.29 -3.11 7.13
C LEU A 71 4.79 -2.90 7.24
N TYR A 72 4.24 -2.10 6.32
CA TYR A 72 2.82 -1.95 6.06
C TYR A 72 2.53 -2.48 4.66
N LEU A 73 1.79 -3.57 4.56
CA LEU A 73 1.52 -4.26 3.30
C LEU A 73 0.03 -4.25 3.00
N TRP A 74 -0.37 -3.55 1.94
CA TRP A 74 -1.73 -3.58 1.43
C TRP A 74 -2.05 -4.95 0.83
N VAL A 75 -3.15 -5.55 1.28
CA VAL A 75 -3.56 -6.88 0.82
C VAL A 75 -5.07 -6.92 0.62
N PRO A 76 -5.54 -7.34 -0.56
CA PRO A 76 -6.95 -7.63 -0.76
C PRO A 76 -7.42 -8.77 0.16
N ASN A 77 -8.64 -8.69 0.68
CA ASN A 77 -9.16 -9.70 1.62
C ASN A 77 -9.03 -11.14 1.10
N ALA A 78 -9.20 -11.34 -0.21
CA ALA A 78 -9.10 -12.67 -0.84
C ALA A 78 -7.67 -13.23 -0.92
N LEU A 79 -6.64 -12.39 -0.74
CA LEU A 79 -5.23 -12.74 -0.86
C LEU A 79 -4.47 -12.63 0.47
N LEU A 80 -5.19 -12.77 1.58
CA LEU A 80 -4.58 -12.67 2.92
C LEU A 80 -3.43 -13.66 3.12
N LEU A 81 -3.58 -14.89 2.66
CA LEU A 81 -2.54 -15.92 2.81
C LEU A 81 -1.31 -15.60 1.97
N GLU A 82 -1.50 -15.09 0.76
CA GLU A 82 -0.42 -14.62 -0.11
C GLU A 82 0.31 -13.43 0.51
N GLY A 83 -0.44 -12.49 1.08
CA GLY A 83 0.13 -11.34 1.79
C GLY A 83 1.00 -11.75 2.98
N LEU A 84 0.58 -12.75 3.76
CA LEU A 84 1.39 -13.28 4.86
C LEU A 84 2.68 -13.96 4.36
N LYS A 85 2.62 -14.70 3.24
CA LYS A 85 3.82 -15.29 2.60
C LYS A 85 4.79 -14.22 2.11
N VAL A 86 4.29 -13.16 1.49
CA VAL A 86 5.12 -12.03 1.05
C VAL A 86 5.80 -11.36 2.23
N MET A 87 5.08 -11.11 3.31
CA MET A 87 5.64 -10.53 4.52
C MET A 87 6.77 -11.39 5.10
N GLU A 88 6.58 -12.70 5.17
CA GLU A 88 7.59 -13.66 5.64
C GLU A 88 8.82 -13.68 4.71
N ALA A 89 8.61 -13.76 3.39
CA ALA A 89 9.68 -13.76 2.40
C ALA A 89 10.54 -12.49 2.46
N TRP A 90 9.94 -11.35 2.78
CA TRP A 90 10.63 -10.07 2.96
C TRP A 90 11.29 -9.92 4.35
N GLY A 91 11.26 -10.98 5.17
CA GLY A 91 11.93 -11.03 6.48
C GLY A 91 11.18 -10.34 7.62
N PHE A 92 9.88 -10.11 7.48
CA PHE A 92 9.05 -9.50 8.52
C PHE A 92 8.15 -10.52 9.21
N THR A 93 7.98 -10.35 10.51
CA THR A 93 7.04 -11.12 11.33
C THR A 93 5.73 -10.35 11.46
N TYR A 94 4.62 -10.94 11.02
CA TYR A 94 3.29 -10.38 11.20
C TYR A 94 2.96 -10.13 12.67
N LYS A 95 2.34 -9.00 12.98
CA LYS A 95 1.91 -8.62 14.33
C LYS A 95 0.43 -8.31 14.42
N THR A 96 -0.09 -7.54 13.50
CA THR A 96 -1.50 -7.11 13.46
C THR A 96 -1.83 -6.59 12.07
N ASN A 97 -3.04 -6.08 11.88
CA ASN A 97 -3.45 -5.41 10.67
C ASN A 97 -4.25 -4.15 10.99
N LEU A 98 -4.24 -3.21 10.06
CA LEU A 98 -5.18 -2.11 10.01
C LEU A 98 -6.25 -2.44 8.97
N VAL A 99 -7.47 -1.96 9.20
CA VAL A 99 -8.60 -2.13 8.28
C VAL A 99 -9.01 -0.78 7.72
N TRP A 100 -8.94 -0.63 6.41
CA TRP A 100 -9.55 0.50 5.74
C TRP A 100 -10.98 0.16 5.36
N HIS A 101 -11.95 0.86 5.95
CA HIS A 101 -13.37 0.79 5.61
C HIS A 101 -13.71 1.89 4.60
N LYS A 102 -14.17 1.50 3.43
CA LYS A 102 -14.59 2.39 2.36
C LYS A 102 -16.02 2.84 2.60
N VAL A 103 -16.22 4.11 2.85
CA VAL A 103 -17.53 4.69 3.12
C VAL A 103 -17.99 5.58 1.98
N ARG A 104 -19.31 5.79 1.89
CA ARG A 104 -19.95 6.77 1.02
C ARG A 104 -19.96 8.14 1.69
N LYS A 105 -20.42 9.18 0.94
CA LYS A 105 -20.59 10.54 1.47
C LYS A 105 -21.53 10.64 2.68
N ASP A 106 -22.50 9.71 2.77
CA ASP A 106 -23.45 9.61 3.89
C ASP A 106 -22.92 8.77 5.07
N GLY A 107 -21.64 8.36 5.02
CA GLY A 107 -21.00 7.53 6.06
C GLY A 107 -21.36 6.04 5.99
N GLY A 108 -22.30 5.65 5.15
CA GLY A 108 -22.64 4.24 4.96
C GLY A 108 -21.56 3.47 4.18
N PRO A 109 -21.57 2.12 4.22
CA PRO A 109 -20.57 1.31 3.52
C PRO A 109 -20.66 1.51 2.00
N ASP A 110 -19.50 1.61 1.31
CA ASP A 110 -19.43 1.72 -0.15
C ASP A 110 -19.69 0.36 -0.82
N GLY A 111 -20.95 -0.05 -0.88
CA GLY A 111 -21.37 -1.33 -1.44
C GLY A 111 -21.34 -1.44 -2.97
N ARG A 112 -20.63 -0.56 -3.68
CA ARG A 112 -20.53 -0.56 -5.16
C ARG A 112 -19.49 -1.54 -5.71
N GLY A 113 -18.67 -2.15 -4.85
CA GLY A 113 -17.74 -3.19 -5.24
C GLY A 113 -18.45 -4.50 -5.63
N VAL A 114 -17.81 -5.30 -6.49
CA VAL A 114 -18.25 -6.66 -6.83
C VAL A 114 -17.50 -7.65 -5.96
N GLY A 115 -18.18 -8.69 -5.51
CA GLY A 115 -17.55 -9.79 -4.77
C GLY A 115 -18.31 -11.08 -5.05
N PHE A 116 -17.61 -12.23 -5.05
CA PHE A 116 -18.24 -13.53 -5.31
C PHE A 116 -19.11 -14.03 -4.15
N TYR A 117 -18.72 -13.68 -2.92
CA TYR A 117 -19.43 -14.07 -1.70
C TYR A 117 -20.04 -12.87 -1.00
N PHE A 118 -19.19 -11.88 -0.69
CA PHE A 118 -19.60 -10.62 -0.08
C PHE A 118 -19.06 -9.44 -0.88
N ARG A 119 -19.76 -8.32 -0.86
CA ARG A 119 -19.23 -7.07 -1.42
C ARG A 119 -18.16 -6.51 -0.48
N ASN A 120 -16.93 -6.49 -0.96
CA ASN A 120 -15.81 -6.00 -0.16
C ASN A 120 -15.88 -4.48 0.00
N VAL A 121 -16.12 -4.03 1.20
CA VAL A 121 -16.08 -2.62 1.61
C VAL A 121 -14.84 -2.30 2.42
N THR A 122 -13.97 -3.28 2.63
CA THR A 122 -12.73 -3.14 3.39
C THR A 122 -11.53 -3.58 2.57
N GLU A 123 -10.37 -3.03 2.92
CA GLU A 123 -9.04 -3.55 2.55
C GLU A 123 -8.19 -3.67 3.80
N LEU A 124 -7.23 -4.58 3.77
CA LEU A 124 -6.32 -4.83 4.88
C LEU A 124 -4.95 -4.20 4.61
N VAL A 125 -4.34 -3.66 5.66
CA VAL A 125 -2.92 -3.35 5.71
C VAL A 125 -2.31 -4.24 6.76
N LEU A 126 -1.55 -5.24 6.34
CA LEU A 126 -0.82 -6.09 7.28
C LEU A 126 0.34 -5.31 7.88
N PHE A 127 0.48 -5.36 9.19
CA PHE A 127 1.60 -4.76 9.90
C PHE A 127 2.55 -5.84 10.38
N GLY A 128 3.80 -5.73 9.98
CA GLY A 128 4.88 -6.62 10.38
C GLY A 128 6.12 -5.88 10.87
N VAL A 129 6.94 -6.59 11.62
CA VAL A 129 8.19 -6.05 12.16
C VAL A 129 9.37 -6.95 11.82
N LYS A 130 10.54 -6.34 11.60
CA LYS A 130 11.84 -6.98 11.50
C LYS A 130 12.69 -6.55 12.69
N GLY A 131 13.52 -7.45 13.21
CA GLY A 131 14.43 -7.16 14.30
C GLY A 131 13.82 -7.14 15.70
N ARG A 132 14.65 -6.77 16.68
CA ARG A 132 14.27 -6.72 18.10
C ARG A 132 13.80 -5.33 18.50
N ASN A 133 12.87 -5.26 19.45
CA ASN A 133 12.34 -3.99 19.99
C ASN A 133 11.70 -3.06 18.96
N ALA A 134 11.23 -3.59 17.84
CA ALA A 134 10.54 -2.87 16.78
C ALA A 134 9.12 -2.45 17.23
N ARG A 135 9.03 -1.62 18.26
CA ARG A 135 7.75 -1.10 18.79
C ARG A 135 7.36 0.17 18.03
N THR A 136 6.05 0.38 17.89
CA THR A 136 5.52 1.65 17.38
C THR A 136 5.93 2.81 18.30
N GLN A 137 6.03 4.01 17.75
CA GLN A 137 6.30 5.24 18.52
C GLN A 137 5.17 5.55 19.51
N ALA A 138 5.47 6.33 20.53
CA ALA A 138 4.52 6.58 21.62
C ALA A 138 3.16 7.17 21.17
N PRO A 139 3.08 8.14 20.24
CA PRO A 139 1.80 8.62 19.72
C PRO A 139 0.99 7.52 19.03
N GLY A 140 1.65 6.68 18.22
CA GLY A 140 1.02 5.59 17.48
C GLY A 140 0.44 4.47 18.37
N ARG A 141 0.89 4.33 19.61
CA ARG A 141 0.34 3.32 20.54
C ARG A 141 -1.12 3.57 20.94
N ARG A 142 -1.66 4.75 20.65
CA ARG A 142 -3.06 5.10 20.84
C ARG A 142 -3.86 4.97 19.55
N GLN A 143 -3.20 4.73 18.42
CA GLN A 143 -3.84 4.59 17.12
C GLN A 143 -4.65 3.30 17.10
N VAL A 144 -5.94 3.43 16.82
CA VAL A 144 -6.79 2.28 16.55
C VAL A 144 -6.47 1.70 15.17
N ASN A 145 -6.64 0.40 15.00
CA ASN A 145 -6.35 -0.31 13.76
C ASN A 145 -7.51 -0.22 12.73
N PHE A 146 -8.18 0.91 12.66
CA PHE A 146 -9.33 1.13 11.81
C PHE A 146 -9.29 2.53 11.22
N LEU A 147 -9.52 2.63 9.90
CA LEU A 147 -9.63 3.88 9.15
C LEU A 147 -10.89 3.83 8.29
N ALA A 148 -11.81 4.77 8.48
CA ALA A 148 -13.00 4.93 7.66
C ALA A 148 -12.87 6.19 6.81
N THR A 149 -12.73 6.05 5.50
CA THR A 149 -12.67 7.18 4.57
C THR A 149 -13.43 6.90 3.29
N GLN A 150 -13.75 7.95 2.56
CA GLN A 150 -14.31 7.79 1.23
C GLN A 150 -13.25 7.19 0.29
N LYS A 151 -13.75 6.37 -0.63
CA LYS A 151 -12.93 5.82 -1.70
C LYS A 151 -12.36 6.96 -2.56
N ARG A 152 -11.11 6.85 -2.90
CA ARG A 152 -10.42 7.69 -3.88
C ARG A 152 -10.66 7.18 -5.31
N GLU A 153 -9.95 7.72 -6.28
CA GLU A 153 -9.89 7.21 -7.63
C GLU A 153 -9.44 5.74 -7.65
N HIS A 154 -9.52 5.12 -8.82
CA HIS A 154 -9.25 3.68 -8.95
C HIS A 154 -7.90 3.29 -8.33
N SER A 155 -7.95 2.35 -7.39
CA SER A 155 -6.80 1.76 -6.68
C SER A 155 -5.97 2.74 -5.84
N ARG A 156 -6.29 4.03 -5.76
CA ARG A 156 -5.59 4.96 -4.86
C ARG A 156 -5.98 4.68 -3.41
N LYS A 157 -4.97 4.59 -2.57
CA LYS A 157 -5.13 4.41 -1.13
C LYS A 157 -5.37 5.77 -0.44
N PRO A 158 -5.96 5.77 0.76
CA PRO A 158 -6.23 7.00 1.50
C PRO A 158 -4.93 7.65 1.99
N ASP A 159 -4.82 8.96 1.82
CA ASP A 159 -3.64 9.73 2.26
C ASP A 159 -3.49 9.71 3.78
N GLU A 160 -4.59 9.59 4.51
CA GLU A 160 -4.63 9.46 5.98
C GLU A 160 -3.84 8.24 6.50
N MET A 161 -3.59 7.25 5.64
CA MET A 161 -2.74 6.12 6.02
C MET A 161 -1.29 6.53 6.25
N TYR A 162 -0.78 7.51 5.49
CA TYR A 162 0.58 8.02 5.70
C TYR A 162 0.70 8.72 7.05
N ASP A 163 -0.31 9.50 7.45
CA ASP A 163 -0.33 10.18 8.76
C ASP A 163 -0.27 9.15 9.91
N ILE A 164 -1.02 8.05 9.76
CA ILE A 164 -0.98 6.93 10.72
C ILE A 164 0.41 6.30 10.74
N ILE A 165 1.00 6.04 9.58
CA ILE A 165 2.32 5.41 9.48
C ILE A 165 3.39 6.31 10.09
N GLU A 166 3.42 7.59 9.76
CA GLU A 166 4.40 8.54 10.26
C GLU A 166 4.28 8.76 11.77
N ALA A 167 3.06 8.73 12.32
CA ALA A 167 2.84 8.78 13.76
C ALA A 167 3.28 7.49 14.48
N CYS A 168 3.14 6.32 13.84
CA CYS A 168 3.41 5.02 14.44
C CYS A 168 4.85 4.54 14.25
N SER A 169 5.54 4.99 13.21
CA SER A 169 6.77 4.37 12.73
C SER A 169 7.82 5.40 12.37
N PRO A 170 9.10 5.15 12.64
CA PRO A 170 10.17 6.09 12.34
C PRO A 170 10.60 6.02 10.87
N GLY A 171 11.01 7.18 10.29
CA GLY A 171 11.76 7.20 9.03
C GLY A 171 13.21 6.71 9.19
N PRO A 172 13.93 6.57 8.09
CA PRO A 172 13.52 6.87 6.71
C PRO A 172 12.45 5.94 6.17
N TYR A 173 11.61 6.49 5.27
CA TYR A 173 10.45 5.81 4.68
C TYR A 173 10.72 5.41 3.24
N LEU A 174 10.18 4.24 2.83
CA LEU A 174 10.14 3.76 1.46
C LEU A 174 8.71 3.32 1.11
N GLU A 175 8.20 3.79 -0.02
CA GLU A 175 6.97 3.28 -0.60
C GLU A 175 7.29 2.47 -1.86
N LEU A 176 6.91 1.20 -1.86
CA LEU A 176 6.99 0.30 -3.00
C LEU A 176 5.67 0.30 -3.77
N PHE A 177 5.76 0.31 -5.10
CA PHE A 177 4.61 0.41 -6.01
C PHE A 177 3.86 1.75 -5.87
N ALA A 178 4.63 2.80 -5.59
CA ALA A 178 4.12 4.13 -5.33
C ALA A 178 3.38 4.74 -6.54
N ARG A 179 2.43 5.62 -6.22
CA ARG A 179 1.77 6.51 -7.17
C ARG A 179 2.07 7.95 -6.80
N GLY A 180 2.94 8.57 -7.57
CA GLY A 180 3.45 9.90 -7.32
C GLY A 180 4.54 9.93 -6.26
N ALA A 181 5.17 11.09 -6.12
CA ALA A 181 6.15 11.37 -5.09
C ALA A 181 5.48 11.92 -3.83
N ARG A 182 6.12 11.73 -2.68
CA ARG A 182 5.70 12.30 -1.40
C ARG A 182 6.92 12.84 -0.65
N PRO A 183 6.82 14.04 -0.03
CA PRO A 183 7.91 14.57 0.79
C PRO A 183 8.32 13.58 1.88
N ASN A 184 9.63 13.47 2.11
CA ASN A 184 10.26 12.57 3.10
C ASN A 184 10.14 11.05 2.81
N TRP A 185 9.54 10.66 1.70
CA TRP A 185 9.44 9.27 1.26
C TRP A 185 10.34 9.01 0.06
N ALA A 186 11.12 7.96 0.10
CA ALA A 186 11.67 7.35 -1.09
C ALA A 186 10.55 6.54 -1.76
N VAL A 187 10.49 6.54 -3.08
CA VAL A 187 9.41 5.89 -3.83
C VAL A 187 9.99 4.97 -4.91
N TRP A 188 9.32 3.86 -5.16
CA TRP A 188 9.60 2.97 -6.28
C TRP A 188 8.29 2.45 -6.86
N GLY A 189 8.14 2.47 -8.18
CA GLY A 189 6.96 2.00 -8.90
C GLY A 189 6.80 2.65 -10.26
N ASN A 190 5.98 2.06 -11.12
CA ASN A 190 5.75 2.53 -12.50
C ASN A 190 5.07 3.91 -12.60
N GLN A 191 4.51 4.41 -11.52
CA GLN A 191 3.84 5.70 -11.43
C GLN A 191 4.45 6.58 -10.33
N ALA A 192 5.65 6.23 -9.87
CA ALA A 192 6.37 6.94 -8.81
C ALA A 192 7.09 8.18 -9.36
N ASP A 193 6.39 9.05 -10.04
CA ASP A 193 6.91 10.31 -10.60
C ASP A 193 6.13 11.53 -10.12
N ASP A 194 6.74 12.70 -10.26
CA ASP A 194 6.15 13.98 -9.86
C ASP A 194 5.01 14.43 -10.79
N GLY A 195 4.85 13.77 -11.93
CA GLY A 195 3.80 14.08 -12.91
C GLY A 195 2.48 13.37 -12.65
N TYR A 196 2.42 12.47 -11.65
CA TYR A 196 1.17 11.80 -11.32
C TYR A 196 0.13 12.79 -10.81
N ALA A 197 -1.03 12.84 -11.50
CA ALA A 197 -2.18 13.64 -11.11
C ALA A 197 -3.41 12.75 -10.94
N PRO A 198 -4.22 12.94 -9.88
CA PRO A 198 -5.50 12.26 -9.72
C PRO A 198 -6.43 12.52 -10.92
N THR A 199 -7.10 11.48 -11.40
CA THR A 199 -7.96 11.55 -12.59
C THR A 199 -9.44 11.71 -12.27
N TRP A 200 -9.84 11.58 -11.00
CA TRP A 200 -11.23 11.66 -10.56
C TRP A 200 -11.46 12.85 -9.62
N ASP A 201 -11.99 13.94 -10.15
CA ASP A 201 -12.31 15.15 -9.37
C ASP A 201 -13.29 14.89 -8.23
N THR A 202 -14.26 13.98 -8.43
CA THR A 202 -15.26 13.60 -7.39
C THR A 202 -14.68 12.84 -6.21
N TYR A 203 -13.47 12.36 -6.33
CA TYR A 203 -12.70 11.69 -5.28
C TYR A 203 -11.41 12.45 -4.98
N ALA A 204 -11.36 13.71 -5.42
CA ALA A 204 -10.26 14.59 -5.10
C ALA A 204 -9.99 14.60 -3.59
N ASN A 205 -8.76 14.73 -3.28
CA ASN A 205 -8.20 14.63 -1.95
C ASN A 205 -8.97 15.48 -0.93
N HIS A 206 -9.53 14.87 0.12
CA HIS A 206 -10.21 15.62 1.17
C HIS A 206 -9.25 16.59 1.88
N SER A 207 -7.98 16.27 1.98
CA SER A 207 -6.94 17.15 2.52
C SER A 207 -6.78 18.43 1.71
N ALA A 208 -6.94 18.39 0.38
CA ALA A 208 -6.91 19.59 -0.45
C ALA A 208 -8.13 20.52 -0.22
N ALA A 209 -9.29 19.93 0.13
CA ALA A 209 -10.49 20.68 0.43
C ALA A 209 -10.45 21.36 1.81
N GLU A 210 -9.71 20.80 2.77
CA GLU A 210 -9.47 21.41 4.08
C GLU A 210 -8.48 22.58 3.98
N ALA A 211 -7.42 22.44 3.19
CA ALA A 211 -6.46 23.52 2.97
C ALA A 211 -7.08 24.79 2.36
N VAL A 212 -8.14 24.65 1.56
CA VAL A 212 -8.88 25.81 0.99
C VAL A 212 -9.83 26.46 2.01
N ARG A 213 -10.26 25.74 3.04
CA ARG A 213 -11.15 26.29 4.09
C ARG A 213 -10.39 27.04 5.17
N GLU A 214 -9.11 26.77 5.38
CA GLU A 214 -8.28 27.50 6.33
C GLU A 214 -7.75 28.85 5.79
N THR A 215 -7.87 29.09 4.48
CA THR A 215 -7.40 30.32 3.81
C THR A 215 -8.53 31.26 3.36
N ALA A 216 -9.78 30.99 3.67
CA ALA A 216 -10.96 31.80 3.41
C ALA A 216 -11.60 32.28 4.72
#